data_559d07e54a5b1a918189d481ade3fb2c
#
_entry.id   559d07e54a5b1a918189d481ade3fb2c
#
_cell.length_a   1.000
_cell.length_b   1.000
_cell.length_c   1.000
_cell.angle_alpha   90.00
_cell.angle_beta   90.00
_cell.angle_gamma   90.00
#
_symmetry.space_group_name_H-M   'P 1'
#
loop_
_entity.id
_entity.type
_entity.pdbx_description
1 polymer ?
#
loop_
_entity_poly.entity_id
_entity_poly.type
_entity_poly.pdbx_seq_one_letter_code
_entity_poly.pdbx_strand_id
1 'polypeptide(L)'
;MKTNNILLALAFTVMAITNITAQNLTDMIADWERAKAYTLEYMETMPDDKFDFKATPEVRSFAQQLLHITDANYGFMAAITGAESPVAFGESEKTEDTSKAHVIELVNAGYDYVIDGLKNLSDDQLAESITLFGQFEMTKAKALDKMFEHQTHHRGQATIYIRLAGVKPPNEKLF
;
A
#
# COMPACT_ATOMS: atom_id res chain seq x y z
N MET A 1 17.89 53.65 -4.40
CA MET A 1 17.84 52.54 -5.37
C MET A 1 18.32 51.16 -4.86
N LYS A 2 19.05 51.06 -3.75
CA LYS A 2 19.54 49.74 -3.23
C LYS A 2 18.51 48.94 -2.39
N THR A 3 17.53 49.59 -1.79
CA THR A 3 16.50 48.95 -0.93
C THR A 3 15.44 48.18 -1.75
N ASN A 4 15.09 48.63 -2.94
CA ASN A 4 14.08 47.96 -3.78
C ASN A 4 14.56 46.64 -4.37
N ASN A 5 15.88 46.48 -4.62
CA ASN A 5 16.45 45.27 -5.15
C ASN A 5 16.53 44.15 -4.09
N ILE A 6 16.67 44.51 -2.81
CA ILE A 6 16.70 43.53 -1.69
C ILE A 6 15.29 42.96 -1.44
N LEU A 7 14.26 43.79 -1.53
CA LEU A 7 12.87 43.37 -1.38
C LEU A 7 12.41 42.44 -2.53
N LEU A 8 12.87 42.72 -3.77
CA LEU A 8 12.59 41.86 -4.92
C LEU A 8 13.30 40.51 -4.82
N ALA A 9 14.55 40.50 -4.32
CA ALA A 9 15.29 39.24 -4.09
C ALA A 9 14.65 38.38 -2.99
N LEU A 10 14.15 39.00 -1.89
CA LEU A 10 13.45 38.27 -0.83
C LEU A 10 12.12 37.71 -1.33
N ALA A 11 11.35 38.44 -2.15
CA ALA A 11 10.11 37.93 -2.73
C ALA A 11 10.34 36.74 -3.69
N PHE A 12 11.42 36.80 -4.47
CA PHE A 12 11.80 35.67 -5.35
C PHE A 12 12.28 34.45 -4.57
N THR A 13 12.99 34.63 -3.44
CA THR A 13 13.46 33.54 -2.59
C THR A 13 12.30 32.83 -1.85
N VAL A 14 11.29 33.58 -1.42
CA VAL A 14 10.08 33.05 -0.80
C VAL A 14 9.22 32.27 -1.81
N MET A 15 9.15 32.72 -3.08
CA MET A 15 8.44 31.99 -4.14
C MET A 15 9.14 30.69 -4.57
N ALA A 16 10.45 30.57 -4.39
CA ALA A 16 11.22 29.36 -4.77
C ALA A 16 11.14 28.24 -3.72
N ILE A 17 10.61 28.49 -2.51
CA ILE A 17 10.54 27.49 -1.43
C ILE A 17 9.23 26.68 -1.47
N THR A 18 8.25 27.03 -2.31
CA THR A 18 6.95 26.36 -2.35
C THR A 18 6.84 25.18 -3.31
N ASN A 19 7.93 24.74 -3.94
CA ASN A 19 7.96 23.52 -4.74
C ASN A 19 8.61 22.35 -3.96
N ILE A 20 8.22 22.14 -2.71
CA ILE A 20 8.30 20.80 -2.14
C ILE A 20 7.14 20.08 -2.81
N THR A 21 7.42 19.24 -3.80
CA THR A 21 6.45 18.37 -4.44
C THR A 21 5.85 17.48 -3.34
N ALA A 22 4.74 17.93 -2.76
CA ALA A 22 3.89 17.01 -2.01
C ALA A 22 3.53 15.90 -3.00
N GLN A 23 3.75 14.65 -2.61
CA GLN A 23 3.30 13.50 -3.38
C GLN A 23 1.80 13.69 -3.61
N ASN A 24 1.38 13.79 -4.87
CA ASN A 24 -0.02 14.05 -5.21
C ASN A 24 -0.77 12.73 -5.32
N LEU A 25 -2.09 12.77 -5.19
CA LEU A 25 -2.95 11.59 -5.26
C LEU A 25 -2.83 10.85 -6.61
N THR A 26 -2.55 11.56 -7.69
CA THR A 26 -2.37 10.95 -9.02
C THR A 26 -1.17 10.00 -9.04
N ASP A 27 -0.04 10.41 -8.49
CA ASP A 27 1.16 9.56 -8.41
C ASP A 27 0.93 8.39 -7.44
N MET A 28 0.26 8.63 -6.30
CA MET A 28 -0.09 7.56 -5.37
C MET A 28 -0.99 6.51 -6.02
N ILE A 29 -2.02 6.92 -6.78
CA ILE A 29 -2.91 6.00 -7.50
C ILE A 29 -2.12 5.17 -8.50
N ALA A 30 -1.24 5.79 -9.29
CA ALA A 30 -0.40 5.07 -10.27
C ALA A 30 0.52 4.05 -9.58
N ASP A 31 1.11 4.41 -8.43
CA ASP A 31 1.93 3.50 -7.62
C ASP A 31 1.12 2.31 -7.08
N TRP A 32 -0.11 2.53 -6.63
CA TRP A 32 -0.98 1.46 -6.15
C TRP A 32 -1.48 0.55 -7.28
N GLU A 33 -1.80 1.09 -8.46
CA GLU A 33 -2.14 0.29 -9.65
C GLU A 33 -0.95 -0.59 -10.09
N ARG A 34 0.26 -0.03 -10.11
CA ARG A 34 1.49 -0.78 -10.37
C ARG A 34 1.74 -1.85 -9.29
N ALA A 35 1.57 -1.51 -8.02
CA ALA A 35 1.74 -2.44 -6.90
C ALA A 35 0.75 -3.61 -6.96
N LYS A 36 -0.52 -3.36 -7.33
CA LYS A 36 -1.55 -4.38 -7.58
C LYS A 36 -1.10 -5.35 -8.67
N ALA A 37 -0.74 -4.82 -9.84
CA ALA A 37 -0.30 -5.63 -10.98
C ALA A 37 0.96 -6.46 -10.62
N TYR A 38 1.91 -5.88 -9.89
CA TYR A 38 3.12 -6.58 -9.45
C TYR A 38 2.82 -7.67 -8.42
N THR A 39 1.89 -7.44 -7.50
CA THR A 39 1.47 -8.46 -6.51
C THR A 39 0.72 -9.61 -7.21
N LEU A 40 -0.09 -9.31 -8.22
CA LEU A 40 -0.75 -10.35 -9.02
C LEU A 40 0.28 -11.27 -9.70
N GLU A 41 1.36 -10.73 -10.26
CA GLU A 41 2.42 -11.56 -10.85
C GLU A 41 3.09 -12.50 -9.82
N TYR A 42 3.22 -12.08 -8.55
CA TYR A 42 3.70 -12.97 -7.48
C TYR A 42 2.74 -14.16 -7.28
N MET A 43 1.43 -13.89 -7.25
CA MET A 43 0.42 -14.94 -7.09
C MET A 43 0.38 -15.87 -8.30
N GLU A 44 0.45 -15.32 -9.52
CA GLU A 44 0.48 -16.11 -10.75
C GLU A 44 1.72 -17.01 -10.84
N THR A 45 2.87 -16.50 -10.36
CA THR A 45 4.14 -17.21 -10.38
C THR A 45 4.20 -18.36 -9.38
N MET A 46 3.52 -18.23 -8.22
CA MET A 46 3.49 -19.31 -7.22
C MET A 46 2.69 -20.51 -7.73
N PRO A 47 3.22 -21.75 -7.64
CA PRO A 47 2.47 -22.95 -8.01
C PRO A 47 1.19 -23.10 -7.18
N ASP A 48 0.11 -23.59 -7.80
CA ASP A 48 -1.22 -23.68 -7.20
C ASP A 48 -1.22 -24.51 -5.91
N ASP A 49 -0.42 -25.59 -5.88
CA ASP A 49 -0.28 -26.48 -4.73
C ASP A 49 0.63 -25.93 -3.61
N LYS A 50 1.12 -24.67 -3.73
CA LYS A 50 2.06 -24.05 -2.80
C LYS A 50 1.50 -22.82 -2.08
N PHE A 51 0.22 -22.52 -2.21
CA PHE A 51 -0.37 -21.38 -1.53
C PHE A 51 -0.34 -21.52 0.00
N ASP A 52 -0.49 -22.73 0.52
CA ASP A 52 -0.36 -23.04 1.96
C ASP A 52 1.08 -23.28 2.42
N PHE A 53 2.06 -23.15 1.53
CA PHE A 53 3.45 -23.38 1.88
C PHE A 53 3.94 -22.36 2.91
N LYS A 54 4.59 -22.86 3.96
CA LYS A 54 5.27 -22.08 5.01
C LYS A 54 6.77 -22.32 4.95
N ALA A 55 7.57 -21.25 5.03
CA ALA A 55 9.02 -21.40 5.09
C ALA A 55 9.50 -22.06 6.40
N THR A 56 8.81 -21.74 7.53
CA THR A 56 8.93 -22.42 8.82
C THR A 56 7.55 -22.52 9.48
N PRO A 57 7.32 -23.39 10.47
CA PRO A 57 6.02 -23.54 11.11
C PRO A 57 5.45 -22.26 11.73
N GLU A 58 6.33 -21.36 12.19
CA GLU A 58 5.97 -20.14 12.94
C GLU A 58 5.55 -18.98 12.05
N VAL A 59 5.91 -19.01 10.74
CA VAL A 59 5.58 -17.92 9.82
C VAL A 59 4.24 -18.18 9.13
N ARG A 60 3.67 -17.10 8.59
CA ARG A 60 2.49 -17.17 7.71
C ARG A 60 2.77 -18.08 6.51
N SER A 61 1.74 -18.69 5.95
CA SER A 61 1.85 -19.30 4.61
C SER A 61 1.96 -18.22 3.53
N PHE A 62 2.29 -18.59 2.29
CA PHE A 62 2.29 -17.68 1.16
C PHE A 62 0.93 -16.97 1.00
N ALA A 63 -0.17 -17.73 1.02
CA ALA A 63 -1.52 -17.16 0.99
C ALA A 63 -1.76 -16.19 2.15
N GLN A 64 -1.43 -16.59 3.38
CA GLN A 64 -1.59 -15.75 4.56
C GLN A 64 -0.77 -14.46 4.50
N GLN A 65 0.42 -14.44 3.88
CA GLN A 65 1.19 -13.21 3.68
C GLN A 65 0.43 -12.20 2.81
N LEU A 66 -0.20 -12.67 1.74
CA LEU A 66 -0.94 -11.83 0.80
C LEU A 66 -2.29 -11.39 1.37
N LEU A 67 -2.99 -12.28 2.06
CA LEU A 67 -4.24 -11.97 2.74
C LEU A 67 -4.04 -10.99 3.91
N HIS A 68 -2.88 -11.04 4.57
CA HIS A 68 -2.49 -10.04 5.56
C HIS A 68 -2.30 -8.63 4.95
N ILE A 69 -1.74 -8.53 3.73
CA ILE A 69 -1.73 -7.27 2.98
C ILE A 69 -3.17 -6.79 2.76
N THR A 70 -4.08 -7.70 2.39
CA THR A 70 -5.49 -7.38 2.13
C THR A 70 -6.17 -6.81 3.37
N ASP A 71 -6.05 -7.48 4.52
CA ASP A 71 -6.61 -7.00 5.79
C ASP A 71 -6.03 -5.65 6.21
N ALA A 72 -4.71 -5.45 6.01
CA ALA A 72 -4.08 -4.18 6.29
C ALA A 72 -4.57 -3.07 5.35
N ASN A 73 -4.72 -3.35 4.06
CA ASN A 73 -5.26 -2.42 3.07
C ASN A 73 -6.66 -1.94 3.48
N TYR A 74 -7.54 -2.84 3.88
CA TYR A 74 -8.87 -2.49 4.38
C TYR A 74 -8.78 -1.63 5.66
N GLY A 75 -8.01 -2.06 6.65
CA GLY A 75 -7.91 -1.37 7.94
C GLY A 75 -7.30 0.03 7.83
N PHE A 76 -6.21 0.18 7.07
CA PHE A 76 -5.58 1.49 6.85
C PHE A 76 -6.50 2.45 6.09
N MET A 77 -7.07 2.01 4.95
CA MET A 77 -7.88 2.89 4.12
C MET A 77 -9.18 3.28 4.83
N ALA A 78 -9.82 2.37 5.56
CA ALA A 78 -10.98 2.69 6.41
C ALA A 78 -10.63 3.76 7.47
N ALA A 79 -9.48 3.63 8.14
CA ALA A 79 -9.03 4.62 9.13
C ALA A 79 -8.69 5.99 8.49
N ILE A 80 -8.11 6.00 7.28
CA ILE A 80 -7.73 7.22 6.55
C ILE A 80 -8.98 7.98 6.05
N THR A 81 -9.97 7.26 5.53
CA THR A 81 -11.17 7.86 4.95
C THR A 81 -12.27 8.10 5.98
N GLY A 82 -12.26 7.39 7.10
CA GLY A 82 -13.36 7.33 8.05
C GLY A 82 -14.54 6.47 7.57
N ALA A 83 -14.39 5.75 6.46
CA ALA A 83 -15.38 4.82 5.95
C ALA A 83 -15.38 3.50 6.72
N GLU A 84 -16.49 2.77 6.69
CA GLU A 84 -16.55 1.42 7.24
C GLU A 84 -15.73 0.46 6.36
N SER A 85 -14.95 -0.42 6.99
CA SER A 85 -14.25 -1.48 6.28
C SER A 85 -15.26 -2.53 5.78
N PRO A 86 -15.16 -2.99 4.51
CA PRO A 86 -16.06 -4.03 4.00
C PRO A 86 -15.82 -5.39 4.66
N VAL A 87 -14.66 -5.58 5.30
CA VAL A 87 -14.28 -6.82 5.97
C VAL A 87 -13.74 -6.47 7.35
N ALA A 88 -14.10 -7.26 8.38
CA ALA A 88 -13.55 -7.06 9.71
C ALA A 88 -12.03 -7.32 9.70
N PHE A 89 -11.29 -6.60 10.56
CA PHE A 89 -9.83 -6.70 10.60
C PHE A 89 -9.37 -8.14 10.91
N GLY A 90 -8.50 -8.67 10.04
CA GLY A 90 -7.92 -10.00 10.16
C GLY A 90 -8.84 -11.14 9.68
N GLU A 91 -9.97 -10.86 9.06
CA GLU A 91 -10.88 -11.90 8.57
C GLU A 91 -10.44 -12.48 7.22
N SER A 92 -9.79 -11.70 6.35
CA SER A 92 -9.28 -12.24 5.08
C SER A 92 -8.21 -13.30 5.34
N GLU A 93 -7.30 -13.06 6.30
CA GLU A 93 -6.23 -14.00 6.66
C GLU A 93 -6.75 -15.33 7.26
N LYS A 94 -8.01 -15.35 7.76
CA LYS A 94 -8.64 -16.52 8.38
C LYS A 94 -9.45 -17.36 7.41
N THR A 95 -9.53 -17.01 6.13
CA THR A 95 -10.27 -17.83 5.15
C THR A 95 -9.79 -19.28 5.17
N GLU A 96 -10.73 -20.20 5.09
CA GLU A 96 -10.42 -21.63 4.95
C GLU A 96 -10.08 -22.02 3.51
N ASP A 97 -10.55 -21.22 2.52
CA ASP A 97 -10.22 -21.41 1.11
C ASP A 97 -8.98 -20.61 0.73
N THR A 98 -7.84 -21.28 0.75
CA THR A 98 -6.54 -20.75 0.32
C THR A 98 -6.19 -21.12 -1.11
N SER A 99 -7.18 -21.53 -1.91
CA SER A 99 -6.97 -21.78 -3.35
C SER A 99 -6.46 -20.50 -4.03
N LYS A 100 -5.57 -20.69 -5.01
CA LYS A 100 -4.98 -19.60 -5.79
C LYS A 100 -6.03 -18.62 -6.33
N ALA A 101 -7.12 -19.17 -6.91
CA ALA A 101 -8.18 -18.33 -7.49
C ALA A 101 -8.86 -17.46 -6.45
N HIS A 102 -9.21 -18.03 -5.29
CA HIS A 102 -9.87 -17.27 -4.22
C HIS A 102 -8.95 -16.24 -3.57
N VAL A 103 -7.68 -16.59 -3.32
CA VAL A 103 -6.69 -15.63 -2.80
C VAL A 103 -6.47 -14.46 -3.77
N ILE A 104 -6.38 -14.72 -5.08
CA ILE A 104 -6.28 -13.66 -6.10
C ILE A 104 -7.50 -12.73 -6.06
N GLU A 105 -8.70 -13.28 -5.93
CA GLU A 105 -9.94 -12.50 -5.82
C GLU A 105 -9.89 -11.56 -4.61
N LEU A 106 -9.60 -12.09 -3.41
CA LEU A 106 -9.55 -11.31 -2.17
C LEU A 106 -8.46 -10.23 -2.21
N VAL A 107 -7.27 -10.57 -2.69
CA VAL A 107 -6.15 -9.62 -2.79
C VAL A 107 -6.47 -8.50 -3.77
N ASN A 108 -7.03 -8.81 -4.94
CA ASN A 108 -7.46 -7.79 -5.91
C ASN A 108 -8.50 -6.86 -5.31
N ALA A 109 -9.50 -7.39 -4.61
CA ALA A 109 -10.52 -6.59 -3.94
C ALA A 109 -9.93 -5.62 -2.90
N GLY A 110 -8.92 -6.08 -2.12
CA GLY A 110 -8.21 -5.23 -1.16
C GLY A 110 -7.43 -4.08 -1.82
N TYR A 111 -6.78 -4.33 -2.96
CA TYR A 111 -6.11 -3.27 -3.73
C TYR A 111 -7.11 -2.30 -4.38
N ASP A 112 -8.22 -2.82 -4.94
CA ASP A 112 -9.26 -1.98 -5.53
C ASP A 112 -9.88 -1.05 -4.50
N TYR A 113 -10.13 -1.53 -3.28
CA TYR A 113 -10.62 -0.71 -2.18
C TYR A 113 -9.68 0.47 -1.86
N VAL A 114 -8.37 0.24 -1.87
CA VAL A 114 -7.38 1.31 -1.67
C VAL A 114 -7.40 2.31 -2.83
N ILE A 115 -7.36 1.82 -4.06
CA ILE A 115 -7.32 2.67 -5.26
C ILE A 115 -8.60 3.52 -5.35
N ASP A 116 -9.76 2.94 -5.06
CA ASP A 116 -11.03 3.67 -5.04
C ASP A 116 -11.09 4.67 -3.87
N GLY A 117 -10.55 4.31 -2.71
CA GLY A 117 -10.41 5.21 -1.58
C GLY A 117 -9.54 6.43 -1.93
N LEU A 118 -8.40 6.23 -2.59
CA LEU A 118 -7.53 7.31 -3.07
C LEU A 118 -8.22 8.23 -4.08
N LYS A 119 -8.99 7.67 -5.02
CA LYS A 119 -9.75 8.44 -6.03
C LYS A 119 -10.83 9.33 -5.40
N ASN A 120 -11.29 8.98 -4.20
CA ASN A 120 -12.31 9.76 -3.46
C ASN A 120 -11.72 10.78 -2.47
N LEU A 121 -10.39 10.84 -2.30
CA LEU A 121 -9.71 11.88 -1.52
C LEU A 121 -9.39 13.09 -2.40
N SER A 122 -9.19 14.24 -1.76
CA SER A 122 -8.59 15.44 -2.37
C SER A 122 -7.19 15.68 -1.81
N ASP A 123 -6.34 16.39 -2.57
CA ASP A 123 -4.99 16.72 -2.12
C ASP A 123 -4.99 17.53 -0.80
N ASP A 124 -5.98 18.40 -0.59
CA ASP A 124 -6.12 19.16 0.65
C ASP A 124 -6.33 18.25 1.88
N GLN A 125 -7.03 17.12 1.70
CA GLN A 125 -7.26 16.16 2.78
C GLN A 125 -6.00 15.42 3.21
N LEU A 126 -4.97 15.36 2.39
CA LEU A 126 -3.70 14.68 2.73
C LEU A 126 -3.02 15.29 3.97
N ALA A 127 -3.23 16.59 4.22
CA ALA A 127 -2.68 17.30 5.38
C ALA A 127 -3.50 17.12 6.67
N GLU A 128 -4.71 16.57 6.59
CA GLU A 128 -5.57 16.34 7.75
C GLU A 128 -4.94 15.31 8.70
N SER A 129 -5.01 15.59 10.00
CA SER A 129 -4.54 14.68 11.05
C SER A 129 -5.60 13.64 11.37
N ILE A 130 -5.14 12.41 11.55
CA ILE A 130 -5.94 11.27 12.02
C ILE A 130 -5.24 10.55 13.16
N THR A 131 -6.01 9.80 13.96
CA THR A 131 -5.46 8.86 14.94
C THR A 131 -5.58 7.44 14.37
N LEU A 132 -4.52 7.00 13.67
CA LEU A 132 -4.49 5.70 13.02
C LEU A 132 -4.60 4.58 14.07
N PHE A 133 -5.58 3.67 13.90
CA PHE A 133 -5.88 2.55 14.80
C PHE A 133 -6.11 2.96 16.27
N GLY A 134 -6.55 4.22 16.50
CA GLY A 134 -6.79 4.75 17.84
C GLY A 134 -5.54 4.99 18.69
N GLN A 135 -4.34 4.95 18.10
CA GLN A 135 -3.06 5.00 18.82
C GLN A 135 -2.03 5.96 18.23
N PHE A 136 -1.98 6.10 16.91
CA PHE A 136 -0.89 6.81 16.24
C PHE A 136 -1.40 8.08 15.56
N GLU A 137 -1.02 9.24 16.11
CA GLU A 137 -1.36 10.53 15.49
C GLU A 137 -0.44 10.83 14.32
N MET A 138 -1.01 11.08 13.14
CA MET A 138 -0.28 11.43 11.93
C MET A 138 -1.21 12.05 10.89
N THR A 139 -0.64 12.63 9.83
CA THR A 139 -1.42 13.08 8.68
C THR A 139 -1.90 11.89 7.84
N LYS A 140 -2.98 12.09 7.06
CA LYS A 140 -3.45 11.09 6.09
C LYS A 140 -2.35 10.71 5.10
N ALA A 141 -1.59 11.70 4.59
CA ALA A 141 -0.44 11.42 3.73
C ALA A 141 0.54 10.45 4.40
N LYS A 142 0.88 10.67 5.69
CA LYS A 142 1.79 9.79 6.40
C LYS A 142 1.22 8.39 6.64
N ALA A 143 -0.06 8.26 6.87
CA ALA A 143 -0.74 6.97 6.99
C ALA A 143 -0.73 6.21 5.64
N LEU A 144 -0.93 6.90 4.51
CA LEU A 144 -0.82 6.33 3.16
C LEU A 144 0.60 5.82 2.88
N ASP A 145 1.65 6.58 3.26
CA ASP A 145 3.04 6.11 3.18
C ASP A 145 3.26 4.81 3.96
N LYS A 146 2.74 4.76 5.21
CA LYS A 146 2.86 3.57 6.06
C LYS A 146 2.13 2.36 5.48
N MET A 147 0.97 2.56 4.89
CA MET A 147 0.23 1.51 4.21
C MET A 147 1.00 0.98 2.99
N PHE A 148 1.60 1.85 2.18
CA PHE A 148 2.41 1.46 1.03
C PHE A 148 3.70 0.75 1.44
N GLU A 149 4.37 1.21 2.50
CA GLU A 149 5.53 0.54 3.10
C GLU A 149 5.17 -0.88 3.58
N HIS A 150 4.01 -1.04 4.24
CA HIS A 150 3.53 -2.32 4.75
C HIS A 150 3.30 -3.35 3.63
N GLN A 151 2.57 -2.99 2.56
CA GLN A 151 2.35 -3.91 1.45
C GLN A 151 3.67 -4.29 0.75
N THR A 152 4.60 -3.35 0.61
CA THR A 152 5.92 -3.59 0.01
C THR A 152 6.74 -4.57 0.87
N HIS A 153 6.71 -4.41 2.20
CA HIS A 153 7.38 -5.30 3.15
C HIS A 153 6.88 -6.74 3.01
N HIS A 154 5.57 -6.97 3.02
CA HIS A 154 5.01 -8.32 2.95
C HIS A 154 5.14 -8.95 1.55
N ARG A 155 5.00 -8.16 0.47
CA ARG A 155 5.31 -8.65 -0.88
C ARG A 155 6.78 -9.04 -1.00
N GLY A 156 7.70 -8.28 -0.41
CA GLY A 156 9.12 -8.63 -0.36
C GLY A 156 9.36 -9.97 0.34
N GLN A 157 8.65 -10.27 1.43
CA GLN A 157 8.70 -11.58 2.08
C GLN A 157 8.21 -12.70 1.14
N ALA A 158 7.12 -12.49 0.40
CA ALA A 158 6.57 -13.47 -0.52
C ALA A 158 7.59 -13.92 -1.60
N THR A 159 8.58 -13.09 -1.94
CA THR A 159 9.70 -13.43 -2.83
C THR A 159 10.45 -14.69 -2.36
N ILE A 160 10.68 -14.81 -1.05
CA ILE A 160 11.42 -15.94 -0.48
C ILE A 160 10.60 -17.24 -0.59
N TYR A 161 9.28 -17.17 -0.41
CA TYR A 161 8.39 -18.33 -0.57
C TYR A 161 8.43 -18.89 -1.99
N ILE A 162 8.38 -18.02 -3.02
CA ILE A 162 8.46 -18.41 -4.42
C ILE A 162 9.80 -19.11 -4.71
N ARG A 163 10.92 -18.57 -4.18
CA ARG A 163 12.24 -19.19 -4.33
C ARG A 163 12.34 -20.55 -3.64
N LEU A 164 11.79 -20.68 -2.44
CA LEU A 164 11.75 -21.95 -1.71
C LEU A 164 10.82 -22.96 -2.38
N ALA A 165 9.80 -22.53 -3.10
CA ALA A 165 8.97 -23.38 -3.96
C ALA A 165 9.71 -23.84 -5.25
N GLY A 166 10.96 -23.40 -5.47
CA GLY A 166 11.78 -23.78 -6.63
C GLY A 166 11.50 -22.96 -7.89
N VAL A 167 10.78 -21.85 -7.78
CA VAL A 167 10.38 -21.00 -8.91
C VAL A 167 11.13 -19.66 -8.87
N LYS A 168 11.40 -19.09 -10.04
CA LYS A 168 11.98 -17.75 -10.14
C LYS A 168 10.90 -16.69 -9.92
N PRO A 169 11.04 -15.78 -8.93
CA PRO A 169 10.09 -14.69 -8.72
C PRO A 169 10.06 -13.73 -9.93
N PRO A 170 8.99 -12.94 -10.08
CA PRO A 170 8.94 -11.85 -11.05
C PRO A 170 10.14 -10.91 -10.93
N ASN A 171 10.49 -10.26 -12.04
CA ASN A 171 11.48 -9.20 -12.00
C ASN A 171 10.94 -8.01 -11.18
N GLU A 172 11.87 -7.26 -10.58
CA GLU A 172 11.51 -6.06 -9.82
C GLU A 172 10.82 -5.02 -10.71
N LYS A 173 9.73 -4.42 -10.19
CA LYS A 173 8.92 -3.41 -10.85
C LYS A 173 8.67 -2.25 -9.88
N LEU A 174 9.62 -1.34 -9.80
CA LEU A 174 9.54 -0.15 -8.93
C LEU A 174 9.08 1.09 -9.69
N PHE A 175 9.17 1.06 -11.02
CA PHE A 175 8.86 2.18 -11.92
C PHE A 175 7.90 1.74 -13.01
#